data_03160f90c8c2d57497b6aed7a9757905
#
_entry.id   03160f90c8c2d57497b6aed7a9757905
#
_cell.length_a   1.000
_cell.length_b   1.000
_cell.length_c   1.000
_cell.angle_alpha   90.00
_cell.angle_beta   90.00
_cell.angle_gamma   90.00
#
_symmetry.space_group_name_H-M   'P 1'
#
loop_
_entity.id
_entity.type
_entity.pdbx_description
1 polymer ?
#
loop_
_entity_poly.entity_id
_entity_poly.type
_entity_poly.pdbx_seq_one_letter_code
_entity_poly.pdbx_strand_id
1 'polypeptide(L)'
;RFHIISAKQKKIVIPKGSLIRYNDLYFETNEEYSIAENTLYVDGIATCKTPGTIGNNIPVGHINTMVDLYPYFSKVENITISNGGTDLEEDEVYRERLRLVPDSFSVAGSEGAYVFWTLSTSPEIVDVTVRSPKPCEVDIYVLTKDGVPSEELRSQVLKVVNSDEIRPLTDKVTIKSP
;
A
#
# COMPACT_ATOMS: atom_id res chain seq x y z
N ARG A 1 -8.38 14.90 -0.03
CA ARG A 1 -8.68 16.15 0.70
C ARG A 1 -10.13 16.56 0.48
N PHE A 2 -10.85 16.78 1.57
CA PHE A 2 -12.23 17.27 1.57
C PHE A 2 -12.23 18.73 2.00
N HIS A 3 -12.94 19.57 1.27
CA HIS A 3 -13.06 21.01 1.55
C HIS A 3 -14.51 21.40 1.89
N ILE A 4 -14.67 22.39 2.74
CA ILE A 4 -15.95 23.01 3.06
C ILE A 4 -15.99 24.47 2.62
N ILE A 5 -17.20 25.00 2.40
CA ILE A 5 -17.44 26.35 1.88
C ILE A 5 -16.93 27.44 2.85
N SER A 6 -17.12 27.22 4.16
CA SER A 6 -16.69 28.18 5.19
C SER A 6 -16.36 27.45 6.50
N ALA A 7 -15.39 27.95 7.23
CA ALA A 7 -15.06 27.44 8.56
C ALA A 7 -16.29 27.49 9.49
N LYS A 8 -16.47 26.45 10.29
CA LYS A 8 -17.59 26.30 11.20
C LYS A 8 -17.11 26.25 12.64
N GLN A 9 -17.95 26.68 13.57
CA GLN A 9 -17.74 26.55 15.01
C GLN A 9 -18.12 25.18 15.57
N LYS A 10 -18.45 24.22 14.67
CA LYS A 10 -18.74 22.84 15.01
C LYS A 10 -17.92 21.92 14.12
N LYS A 11 -17.46 20.82 14.71
CA LYS A 11 -16.80 19.72 14.01
C LYS A 11 -17.73 19.17 12.93
N ILE A 12 -17.24 19.06 11.69
CA ILE A 12 -17.93 18.42 10.58
C ILE A 12 -17.32 17.03 10.40
N VAL A 13 -18.16 16.02 10.36
CA VAL A 13 -17.76 14.62 10.22
C VAL A 13 -18.02 14.14 8.81
N ILE A 14 -17.04 13.48 8.21
CA ILE A 14 -17.15 12.72 6.97
C ILE A 14 -17.11 11.24 7.38
N PRO A 15 -18.21 10.52 7.23
CA PRO A 15 -18.28 9.12 7.66
C PRO A 15 -17.28 8.23 6.91
N LYS A 16 -16.88 7.14 7.56
CA LYS A 16 -16.27 6.01 6.87
C LYS A 16 -17.24 5.50 5.80
N GLY A 17 -16.72 5.09 4.64
CA GLY A 17 -17.52 4.59 3.54
C GLY A 17 -18.06 5.68 2.60
N SER A 18 -17.69 6.96 2.83
CA SER A 18 -18.08 8.06 1.93
C SER A 18 -17.49 7.84 0.54
N LEU A 19 -18.33 7.99 -0.49
CA LEU A 19 -17.98 7.66 -1.87
C LEU A 19 -17.53 8.89 -2.66
N ILE A 20 -16.39 8.75 -3.31
CA ILE A 20 -15.85 9.73 -4.26
C ILE A 20 -15.69 9.03 -5.61
N ARG A 21 -15.96 9.71 -6.71
CA ARG A 21 -15.93 9.14 -8.04
C ARG A 21 -14.90 9.82 -8.95
N TYR A 22 -14.28 9.00 -9.78
CA TYR A 22 -13.53 9.41 -10.96
C TYR A 22 -13.95 8.52 -12.13
N ASN A 23 -14.59 9.09 -13.15
CA ASN A 23 -15.24 8.36 -14.25
C ASN A 23 -16.18 7.27 -13.67
N ASP A 24 -15.93 6.00 -14.00
CA ASP A 24 -16.68 4.84 -13.52
C ASP A 24 -16.09 4.18 -12.27
N LEU A 25 -15.00 4.75 -11.72
CA LEU A 25 -14.34 4.25 -10.52
C LEU A 25 -14.85 4.96 -9.27
N TYR A 26 -15.11 4.18 -8.24
CA TYR A 26 -15.53 4.65 -6.92
C TYR A 26 -14.44 4.42 -5.89
N PHE A 27 -14.16 5.45 -5.11
CA PHE A 27 -13.24 5.43 -3.99
C PHE A 27 -14.02 5.61 -2.69
N GLU A 28 -13.73 4.80 -1.70
CA GLU A 28 -14.40 4.78 -0.40
C GLU A 28 -13.44 5.20 0.69
N THR A 29 -13.87 6.10 1.59
CA THR A 29 -13.06 6.52 2.74
C THR A 29 -12.84 5.35 3.71
N ASN A 30 -11.58 5.11 4.09
CA ASN A 30 -11.20 3.98 4.94
C ASN A 30 -11.64 4.16 6.39
N GLU A 31 -11.74 5.40 6.84
CA GLU A 31 -12.07 5.78 8.22
C GLU A 31 -13.01 6.99 8.24
N GLU A 32 -13.49 7.32 9.44
CA GLU A 32 -14.19 8.57 9.69
C GLU A 32 -13.16 9.72 9.78
N TYR A 33 -13.40 10.78 9.02
CA TYR A 33 -12.56 11.98 9.07
C TYR A 33 -13.38 13.16 9.58
N SER A 34 -12.73 14.03 10.33
CA SER A 34 -13.39 15.21 10.86
C SER A 34 -12.63 16.49 10.57
N ILE A 35 -13.34 17.47 10.05
CA ILE A 35 -12.83 18.82 9.86
C ILE A 35 -12.93 19.53 11.20
N ALA A 36 -11.79 19.95 11.75
CA ALA A 36 -11.73 20.64 13.03
C ALA A 36 -12.38 22.04 12.93
N GLU A 37 -12.74 22.59 14.09
CA GLU A 37 -13.27 23.97 14.19
C GLU A 37 -12.29 24.96 13.55
N ASN A 38 -12.83 25.93 12.84
CA ASN A 38 -12.07 26.96 12.14
C ASN A 38 -11.08 26.49 11.07
N THR A 39 -11.20 25.24 10.61
CA THR A 39 -10.45 24.72 9.45
C THR A 39 -11.38 24.57 8.24
N LEU A 40 -10.79 24.57 7.04
CA LEU A 40 -11.52 24.51 5.77
C LEU A 40 -11.41 23.17 5.07
N TYR A 41 -10.54 22.27 5.53
CA TYR A 41 -10.31 20.98 4.90
C TYR A 41 -9.84 19.93 5.90
N VAL A 42 -9.92 18.67 5.47
CA VAL A 42 -9.28 17.53 6.12
C VAL A 42 -8.69 16.61 5.07
N ASP A 43 -7.54 16.03 5.37
CA ASP A 43 -6.92 14.98 4.57
C ASP A 43 -7.33 13.61 5.10
N GLY A 44 -7.60 12.69 4.19
CA GLY A 44 -7.99 11.34 4.51
C GLY A 44 -7.55 10.36 3.42
N ILE A 45 -7.58 9.07 3.73
CA ILE A 45 -7.25 7.98 2.82
C ILE A 45 -8.55 7.39 2.29
N ALA A 46 -8.60 7.16 0.99
CA ALA A 46 -9.68 6.45 0.33
C ALA A 46 -9.12 5.34 -0.55
N THR A 47 -9.83 4.21 -0.60
CA THR A 47 -9.44 3.03 -1.38
C THR A 47 -10.41 2.84 -2.55
N CYS A 48 -9.88 2.50 -3.72
CA CYS A 48 -10.70 2.16 -4.88
C CYS A 48 -11.53 0.89 -4.59
N LYS A 49 -12.82 0.91 -4.90
CA LYS A 49 -13.71 -0.26 -4.72
C LYS A 49 -13.48 -1.33 -5.79
N THR A 50 -13.04 -0.93 -6.97
CA THR A 50 -12.69 -1.85 -8.04
C THR A 50 -11.28 -2.35 -7.79
N PRO A 51 -11.10 -3.67 -7.56
CA PRO A 51 -9.77 -4.24 -7.38
C PRO A 51 -8.96 -4.18 -8.69
N GLY A 52 -7.64 -4.32 -8.56
CA GLY A 52 -6.73 -4.32 -9.69
C GLY A 52 -5.99 -2.99 -9.87
N THR A 53 -5.26 -2.90 -10.98
CA THR A 53 -4.43 -1.75 -11.32
C THR A 53 -5.21 -0.59 -11.95
N ILE A 54 -6.48 -0.78 -12.29
CA ILE A 54 -7.32 0.20 -12.97
C ILE A 54 -7.46 1.55 -12.22
N GLY A 55 -7.36 1.51 -10.89
CA GLY A 55 -7.41 2.70 -10.04
C GLY A 55 -6.07 3.41 -9.85
N ASN A 56 -4.98 2.89 -10.42
CA ASN A 56 -3.64 3.46 -10.28
C ASN A 56 -3.39 4.61 -11.26
N ASN A 57 -2.38 5.42 -10.96
CA ASN A 57 -1.86 6.49 -11.81
C ASN A 57 -2.88 7.59 -12.15
N ILE A 58 -3.93 7.76 -11.37
CA ILE A 58 -4.86 8.88 -11.54
C ILE A 58 -4.17 10.14 -11.04
N PRO A 59 -4.01 11.18 -11.89
CA PRO A 59 -3.30 12.39 -11.52
C PRO A 59 -3.97 13.15 -10.37
N VAL A 60 -3.19 13.99 -9.69
CA VAL A 60 -3.67 14.88 -8.62
C VAL A 60 -4.83 15.75 -9.13
N GLY A 61 -5.88 15.90 -8.31
CA GLY A 61 -7.05 16.71 -8.60
C GLY A 61 -8.10 16.06 -9.50
N HIS A 62 -7.89 14.85 -10.01
CA HIS A 62 -8.83 14.18 -10.92
C HIS A 62 -9.91 13.36 -10.21
N ILE A 63 -9.64 12.84 -9.01
CA ILE A 63 -10.65 12.19 -8.16
C ILE A 63 -11.38 13.32 -7.41
N ASN A 64 -12.42 13.89 -8.03
CA ASN A 64 -12.97 15.17 -7.59
C ASN A 64 -14.51 15.23 -7.50
N THR A 65 -15.19 14.14 -7.75
CA THR A 65 -16.65 14.11 -7.71
C THR A 65 -17.13 13.40 -6.46
N MET A 66 -17.76 14.14 -5.54
CA MET A 66 -18.42 13.57 -4.36
C MET A 66 -19.74 12.93 -4.78
N VAL A 67 -19.97 11.67 -4.37
CA VAL A 67 -21.22 10.95 -4.63
C VAL A 67 -22.22 11.22 -3.51
N ASP A 68 -21.75 11.15 -2.26
CA ASP A 68 -22.56 11.44 -1.09
C ASP A 68 -22.61 12.94 -0.83
N LEU A 69 -23.81 13.50 -0.69
CA LEU A 69 -24.00 14.93 -0.44
C LEU A 69 -23.96 15.24 1.06
N TYR A 70 -22.98 16.00 1.49
CA TYR A 70 -22.87 16.48 2.87
C TYR A 70 -23.14 17.98 2.98
N PRO A 71 -23.77 18.43 4.09
CA PRO A 71 -23.94 19.86 4.35
C PRO A 71 -22.58 20.57 4.39
N TYR A 72 -22.53 21.76 3.78
CA TYR A 72 -21.32 22.60 3.74
C TYR A 72 -20.16 22.09 2.89
N PHE A 73 -20.32 21.00 2.18
CA PHE A 73 -19.33 20.49 1.26
C PHE A 73 -19.03 21.50 0.12
N SER A 74 -17.78 21.68 -0.21
CA SER A 74 -17.34 22.53 -1.32
C SER A 74 -16.76 21.70 -2.47
N LYS A 75 -15.70 20.97 -2.20
CA LYS A 75 -15.03 20.10 -3.18
C LYS A 75 -14.26 18.97 -2.48
N VAL A 76 -13.98 17.95 -3.25
CA VAL A 76 -13.02 16.88 -2.90
C VAL A 76 -11.98 16.79 -4.00
N GLU A 77 -10.76 16.43 -3.64
CA GLU A 77 -9.70 16.18 -4.61
C GLU A 77 -8.65 15.23 -4.01
N ASN A 78 -8.03 14.41 -4.87
CA ASN A 78 -6.84 13.68 -4.46
C ASN A 78 -5.62 14.61 -4.53
N ILE A 79 -4.78 14.55 -3.49
CA ILE A 79 -3.56 15.36 -3.36
C ILE A 79 -2.30 14.59 -3.73
N THR A 80 -2.42 13.29 -3.95
CA THR A 80 -1.38 12.39 -4.43
C THR A 80 -1.88 11.65 -5.67
N ILE A 81 -0.96 11.13 -6.47
CA ILE A 81 -1.30 10.17 -7.53
C ILE A 81 -1.76 8.88 -6.86
N SER A 82 -2.85 8.29 -7.35
CA SER A 82 -3.34 7.02 -6.84
C SER A 82 -2.39 5.87 -7.18
N ASN A 83 -2.16 4.98 -6.22
CA ASN A 83 -1.27 3.84 -6.37
C ASN A 83 -1.69 2.68 -5.44
N GLY A 84 -0.97 1.56 -5.53
CA GLY A 84 -1.13 0.43 -4.63
C GLY A 84 -2.20 -0.57 -5.02
N GLY A 85 -2.88 -0.38 -6.16
CA GLY A 85 -3.72 -1.41 -6.75
C GLY A 85 -2.88 -2.45 -7.47
N THR A 86 -3.19 -3.74 -7.26
CA THR A 86 -2.52 -4.86 -7.92
C THR A 86 -3.54 -5.79 -8.54
N ASP A 87 -3.21 -6.34 -9.70
CA ASP A 87 -4.06 -7.34 -10.35
C ASP A 87 -3.91 -8.70 -9.66
N LEU A 88 -4.85 -9.59 -9.92
CA LEU A 88 -4.81 -10.94 -9.38
C LEU A 88 -3.53 -11.64 -9.87
N GLU A 89 -2.88 -12.35 -8.96
CA GLU A 89 -1.70 -13.15 -9.25
C GLU A 89 -2.05 -14.25 -10.27
N GLU A 90 -1.20 -14.44 -11.28
CA GLU A 90 -1.36 -15.51 -12.27
C GLU A 90 -1.10 -16.88 -11.65
N ASP A 91 -1.79 -17.91 -12.14
CA ASP A 91 -1.71 -19.28 -11.62
C ASP A 91 -0.29 -19.84 -11.58
N GLU A 92 0.54 -19.54 -12.58
CA GLU A 92 1.93 -20.02 -12.60
C GLU A 92 2.77 -19.35 -11.51
N VAL A 93 2.63 -18.04 -11.33
CA VAL A 93 3.33 -17.28 -10.28
C VAL A 93 2.89 -17.79 -8.89
N TYR A 94 1.58 -18.03 -8.72
CA TYR A 94 1.04 -18.62 -7.50
C TYR A 94 1.59 -20.03 -7.23
N ARG A 95 1.71 -20.90 -8.25
CA ARG A 95 2.31 -22.23 -8.10
C ARG A 95 3.77 -22.19 -7.70
N GLU A 96 4.58 -21.30 -8.30
CA GLU A 96 5.97 -21.13 -7.90
C GLU A 96 6.09 -20.67 -6.44
N ARG A 97 5.26 -19.72 -6.03
CA ARG A 97 5.22 -19.29 -4.63
C ARG A 97 4.78 -20.41 -3.68
N LEU A 98 3.84 -21.28 -4.07
CA LEU A 98 3.45 -22.44 -3.29
C LEU A 98 4.59 -23.45 -3.09
N ARG A 99 5.49 -23.59 -4.05
CA ARG A 99 6.67 -24.46 -3.90
C ARG A 99 7.62 -23.98 -2.83
N LEU A 100 7.62 -22.69 -2.52
CA LEU A 100 8.43 -22.08 -1.46
C LEU A 100 7.78 -22.17 -0.07
N VAL A 101 6.52 -22.57 0.05
CA VAL A 101 5.81 -22.67 1.34
C VAL A 101 6.57 -23.49 2.38
N PRO A 102 7.19 -24.65 2.07
CA PRO A 102 7.96 -25.38 3.06
C PRO A 102 9.10 -24.55 3.69
N ASP A 103 9.72 -23.66 2.93
CA ASP A 103 10.79 -22.79 3.43
C ASP A 103 10.30 -21.73 4.39
N SER A 104 9.01 -21.32 4.29
CA SER A 104 8.40 -20.32 5.19
C SER A 104 8.32 -20.79 6.64
N PHE A 105 8.36 -22.11 6.87
CA PHE A 105 8.36 -22.66 8.25
C PHE A 105 9.72 -22.57 8.93
N SER A 106 10.77 -22.21 8.20
CA SER A 106 12.09 -22.04 8.77
C SER A 106 12.19 -20.72 9.54
N VAL A 107 12.40 -20.81 10.82
CA VAL A 107 12.70 -19.66 11.72
C VAL A 107 14.20 -19.40 11.85
N ALA A 108 15.02 -20.14 11.10
CA ALA A 108 16.48 -20.04 11.15
C ALA A 108 17.08 -19.01 10.19
N GLY A 109 16.25 -18.21 9.51
CA GLY A 109 16.71 -17.21 8.53
C GLY A 109 17.26 -17.82 7.24
N SER A 110 16.66 -18.91 6.77
CA SER A 110 17.04 -19.51 5.50
C SER A 110 16.77 -18.56 4.33
N GLU A 111 17.59 -18.66 3.27
CA GLU A 111 17.40 -17.89 2.04
C GLU A 111 15.97 -18.05 1.50
N GLY A 112 15.48 -19.31 1.41
CA GLY A 112 14.12 -19.60 0.92
C GLY A 112 13.02 -18.96 1.74
N ALA A 113 13.17 -18.88 3.07
CA ALA A 113 12.20 -18.20 3.93
C ALA A 113 12.10 -16.69 3.60
N TYR A 114 13.25 -16.02 3.47
CA TYR A 114 13.27 -14.61 3.08
C TYR A 114 12.70 -14.36 1.69
N VAL A 115 13.01 -15.25 0.73
CA VAL A 115 12.44 -15.20 -0.63
C VAL A 115 10.92 -15.35 -0.58
N PHE A 116 10.40 -16.38 0.13
CA PHE A 116 8.97 -16.63 0.25
C PHE A 116 8.23 -15.43 0.84
N TRP A 117 8.69 -14.91 1.97
CA TRP A 117 8.03 -13.80 2.65
C TRP A 117 8.10 -12.50 1.85
N THR A 118 9.20 -12.26 1.14
CA THR A 118 9.35 -11.11 0.26
C THR A 118 8.37 -11.18 -0.91
N LEU A 119 8.30 -12.31 -1.63
CA LEU A 119 7.36 -12.53 -2.74
C LEU A 119 5.89 -12.46 -2.28
N SER A 120 5.62 -12.89 -1.04
CA SER A 120 4.26 -12.86 -0.47
C SER A 120 3.79 -11.45 -0.08
N THR A 121 4.68 -10.45 -0.06
CA THR A 121 4.33 -9.08 0.33
C THR A 121 3.54 -8.36 -0.76
N SER A 122 3.90 -8.54 -2.02
CA SER A 122 3.22 -7.88 -3.14
C SER A 122 3.37 -8.66 -4.45
N PRO A 123 2.30 -8.81 -5.25
CA PRO A 123 2.37 -9.43 -6.58
C PRO A 123 3.10 -8.57 -7.63
N GLU A 124 3.53 -7.36 -7.29
CA GLU A 124 4.42 -6.55 -8.12
C GLU A 124 5.85 -7.08 -8.14
N ILE A 125 6.24 -7.84 -7.10
CA ILE A 125 7.59 -8.40 -6.98
C ILE A 125 7.68 -9.63 -7.88
N VAL A 126 8.63 -9.61 -8.81
CA VAL A 126 8.83 -10.68 -9.79
C VAL A 126 10.07 -11.53 -9.49
N ASP A 127 11.07 -10.95 -8.83
CA ASP A 127 12.29 -11.69 -8.47
C ASP A 127 12.91 -11.16 -7.18
N VAL A 128 13.52 -12.05 -6.42
CA VAL A 128 14.15 -11.78 -5.13
C VAL A 128 15.47 -12.54 -5.02
N THR A 129 16.52 -11.82 -4.69
CA THR A 129 17.82 -12.41 -4.38
C THR A 129 18.23 -12.04 -2.95
N VAL A 130 18.62 -13.03 -2.17
CA VAL A 130 19.08 -12.84 -0.79
C VAL A 130 20.61 -13.07 -0.74
N ARG A 131 21.32 -12.19 -0.04
CA ARG A 131 22.76 -12.26 0.16
C ARG A 131 23.11 -11.99 1.60
N SER A 132 24.13 -12.68 2.13
CA SER A 132 24.72 -12.40 3.44
C SER A 132 26.15 -11.91 3.24
N PRO A 133 26.37 -10.59 3.11
CA PRO A 133 27.70 -10.02 2.84
C PRO A 133 28.65 -10.15 4.04
N LYS A 134 28.09 -10.19 5.25
CA LYS A 134 28.81 -10.37 6.52
C LYS A 134 27.97 -11.18 7.49
N PRO A 135 28.58 -11.79 8.51
CA PRO A 135 27.84 -12.43 9.58
C PRO A 135 26.76 -11.49 10.16
N CYS A 136 25.55 -12.02 10.35
CA CYS A 136 24.39 -11.30 10.88
C CYS A 136 23.86 -10.14 9.99
N GLU A 137 24.37 -9.97 8.77
CA GLU A 137 23.80 -9.03 7.80
C GLU A 137 23.13 -9.80 6.66
N VAL A 138 21.89 -9.42 6.33
CA VAL A 138 21.10 -10.00 5.24
C VAL A 138 20.63 -8.86 4.32
N ASP A 139 21.08 -8.91 3.07
CA ASP A 139 20.67 -8.01 2.01
C ASP A 139 19.66 -8.71 1.11
N ILE A 140 18.47 -8.14 0.98
CA ILE A 140 17.41 -8.65 0.10
C ILE A 140 17.27 -7.70 -1.07
N TYR A 141 17.56 -8.17 -2.26
CA TYR A 141 17.42 -7.45 -3.52
C TYR A 141 16.07 -7.78 -4.13
N VAL A 142 15.26 -6.75 -4.39
CA VAL A 142 13.90 -6.90 -4.87
C VAL A 142 13.77 -6.29 -6.26
N LEU A 143 13.25 -7.06 -7.21
CA LEU A 143 12.93 -6.62 -8.56
C LEU A 143 11.41 -6.64 -8.74
N THR A 144 10.85 -5.57 -9.28
CA THR A 144 9.43 -5.47 -9.64
C THR A 144 9.21 -5.53 -11.14
N LYS A 145 7.96 -5.73 -11.57
CA LYS A 145 7.57 -5.69 -12.99
C LYS A 145 8.02 -4.40 -13.69
N ASP A 146 8.00 -3.29 -12.95
CA ASP A 146 8.39 -1.96 -13.46
C ASP A 146 9.88 -1.65 -13.22
N GLY A 147 10.66 -2.60 -12.71
CA GLY A 147 12.09 -2.48 -12.42
C GLY A 147 12.37 -2.20 -10.94
N VAL A 148 12.84 -1.00 -10.60
CA VAL A 148 13.23 -0.66 -9.22
C VAL A 148 12.01 -0.49 -8.33
N PRO A 149 11.94 -1.16 -7.15
CA PRO A 149 10.83 -1.03 -6.23
C PRO A 149 10.72 0.39 -5.65
N SER A 150 9.49 0.87 -5.45
CA SER A 150 9.23 2.14 -4.77
C SER A 150 9.69 2.11 -3.31
N GLU A 151 9.86 3.29 -2.70
CA GLU A 151 10.22 3.39 -1.28
C GLU A 151 9.15 2.79 -0.37
N GLU A 152 7.88 2.98 -0.75
CA GLU A 152 6.73 2.43 -0.04
C GLU A 152 6.76 0.90 -0.04
N LEU A 153 7.00 0.30 -1.21
CA LEU A 153 7.09 -1.16 -1.34
C LEU A 153 8.28 -1.72 -0.55
N ARG A 154 9.45 -1.06 -0.61
CA ARG A 154 10.61 -1.45 0.21
C ARG A 154 10.31 -1.42 1.70
N SER A 155 9.61 -0.39 2.16
CA SER A 155 9.19 -0.27 3.56
C SER A 155 8.19 -1.36 3.96
N GLN A 156 7.26 -1.73 3.08
CA GLN A 156 6.31 -2.83 3.31
C GLN A 156 7.05 -4.17 3.42
N VAL A 157 7.93 -4.47 2.48
CA VAL A 157 8.77 -5.69 2.51
C VAL A 157 9.57 -5.74 3.80
N LEU A 158 10.26 -4.64 4.15
CA LEU A 158 11.06 -4.60 5.38
C LEU A 158 10.20 -4.86 6.61
N LYS A 159 9.00 -4.31 6.69
CA LYS A 159 8.08 -4.52 7.80
C LYS A 159 7.69 -6.00 7.95
N VAL A 160 7.46 -6.70 6.85
CA VAL A 160 7.12 -8.14 6.85
C VAL A 160 8.31 -8.97 7.29
N VAL A 161 9.43 -8.87 6.56
CA VAL A 161 10.61 -9.74 6.80
C VAL A 161 11.34 -9.44 8.10
N ASN A 162 11.16 -8.26 8.67
CA ASN A 162 11.75 -7.84 9.93
C ASN A 162 10.84 -8.10 11.14
N SER A 163 9.70 -8.78 10.96
CA SER A 163 8.83 -9.15 12.08
C SER A 163 9.50 -10.17 13.01
N ASP A 164 9.15 -10.14 14.27
CA ASP A 164 9.71 -11.05 15.28
C ASP A 164 9.38 -12.53 15.03
N GLU A 165 8.35 -12.81 14.23
CA GLU A 165 7.93 -14.16 13.84
C GLU A 165 8.75 -14.74 12.68
N ILE A 166 9.38 -13.88 11.86
CA ILE A 166 10.08 -14.27 10.64
C ILE A 166 11.60 -14.13 10.80
N ARG A 167 12.04 -13.00 11.34
CA ARG A 167 13.45 -12.66 11.41
C ARG A 167 14.13 -13.31 12.62
N PRO A 168 15.24 -14.04 12.45
CA PRO A 168 16.11 -14.42 13.55
C PRO A 168 16.61 -13.20 14.33
N LEU A 169 16.80 -13.38 15.66
CA LEU A 169 17.22 -12.29 16.55
C LEU A 169 18.54 -11.61 16.14
N THR A 170 19.43 -12.37 15.50
CA THR A 170 20.77 -11.89 15.11
C THR A 170 20.82 -11.21 13.77
N ASP A 171 19.79 -11.36 12.94
CA ASP A 171 19.82 -10.88 11.56
C ASP A 171 19.47 -9.40 11.46
N LYS A 172 20.34 -8.64 10.81
CA LYS A 172 20.09 -7.27 10.38
C LYS A 172 19.71 -7.26 8.91
N VAL A 173 18.42 -7.12 8.64
CA VAL A 173 17.88 -7.17 7.28
C VAL A 173 17.87 -5.79 6.64
N THR A 174 18.30 -5.73 5.38
CA THR A 174 18.27 -4.52 4.55
C THR A 174 17.65 -4.83 3.19
N ILE A 175 16.69 -4.00 2.76
CA ILE A 175 16.08 -4.13 1.42
C ILE A 175 16.83 -3.23 0.45
N LYS A 176 17.25 -3.81 -0.67
CA LYS A 176 18.04 -3.14 -1.72
C LYS A 176 17.35 -3.25 -3.07
N SER A 177 17.68 -2.32 -3.94
CA SER A 177 17.36 -2.41 -5.36
C SER A 177 18.43 -3.22 -6.08
N PRO A 178 18.10 -3.89 -7.18
CA PRO A 178 19.04 -4.61 -8.03
C PRO A 178 20.17 -3.74 -8.54
#